data_a38ab38c90a8f7fa7d63b5a0af7f6a1b
#
_entry.id   a38ab38c90a8f7fa7d63b5a0af7f6a1b
#
_cell.length_a   1.000
_cell.length_b   1.000
_cell.length_c   1.000
_cell.angle_alpha   90.00
_cell.angle_beta   90.00
_cell.angle_gamma   90.00
#
_symmetry.space_group_name_H-M   'P 1'
#
loop_
_entity.id
_entity.type
_entity.pdbx_description
1 polymer ?
#
loop_
_entity_poly.entity_id
_entity_poly.type
_entity_poly.pdbx_seq_one_letter_code
_entity_poly.pdbx_strand_id
1 'polypeptide(L)'
;MRRRKYLPAIGAAALLLAALAAGFLFYGRKPFQGLEAADIAVASVTLIPPDVTLELNEAEMGTLAELLGEVRITRPDQSWTEYAGQAVQFTVTFTDGTVTEVTDYNPFLIIDGTGYRTAYEPCEALNRFANELLRERGGS
;
A
#
# COMPACT_ATOMS: atom_id res chain seq x y z
N MET A 1 51.17 4.85 0.81
CA MET A 1 50.67 4.05 -0.32
C MET A 1 49.54 3.11 0.01
N ARG A 2 49.37 2.70 1.25
CA ARG A 2 48.22 1.87 1.66
C ARG A 2 46.89 2.57 1.47
N ARG A 3 46.79 3.90 1.57
CA ARG A 3 45.56 4.68 1.38
C ARG A 3 44.95 4.58 -0.01
N ARG A 4 45.79 4.35 -1.04
CA ARG A 4 45.32 4.26 -2.44
C ARG A 4 44.54 2.96 -2.72
N LYS A 5 44.77 1.89 -1.94
CA LYS A 5 44.08 0.62 -2.12
C LYS A 5 42.60 0.66 -1.65
N TYR A 6 42.26 1.56 -0.76
CA TYR A 6 40.96 1.65 -0.16
C TYR A 6 40.05 2.70 -0.82
N LEU A 7 40.65 3.69 -1.51
CA LEU A 7 39.88 4.76 -2.17
C LEU A 7 38.90 4.25 -3.23
N PRO A 8 39.27 3.29 -4.14
CA PRO A 8 38.31 2.76 -5.09
C PRO A 8 37.15 1.99 -4.43
N ALA A 9 37.42 1.27 -3.34
CA ALA A 9 36.41 0.52 -2.62
C ALA A 9 35.42 1.45 -1.90
N ILE A 10 35.89 2.55 -1.32
CA ILE A 10 35.05 3.57 -0.69
C ILE A 10 34.16 4.26 -1.75
N GLY A 11 34.74 4.58 -2.92
CA GLY A 11 33.97 5.16 -4.02
C GLY A 11 32.89 4.22 -4.55
N ALA A 12 33.20 2.93 -4.69
CA ALA A 12 32.25 1.93 -5.13
C ALA A 12 31.11 1.75 -4.11
N ALA A 13 31.41 1.74 -2.82
CA ALA A 13 30.38 1.66 -1.77
C ALA A 13 29.47 2.88 -1.77
N ALA A 14 30.03 4.09 -1.96
CA ALA A 14 29.24 5.33 -2.04
C ALA A 14 28.33 5.32 -3.26
N LEU A 15 28.79 4.85 -4.41
CA LEU A 15 27.98 4.73 -5.63
C LEU A 15 26.85 3.71 -5.45
N LEU A 16 27.11 2.59 -4.78
CA LEU A 16 26.11 1.59 -4.49
C LEU A 16 25.01 2.13 -3.59
N LEU A 17 25.39 2.87 -2.53
CA LEU A 17 24.43 3.51 -1.64
C LEU A 17 23.59 4.57 -2.37
N ALA A 18 24.20 5.35 -3.25
CA ALA A 18 23.49 6.34 -4.06
C ALA A 18 22.50 5.67 -5.01
N ALA A 19 22.88 4.54 -5.63
CA ALA A 19 22.00 3.77 -6.50
C ALA A 19 20.81 3.18 -5.74
N LEU A 20 21.04 2.67 -4.52
CA LEU A 20 19.96 2.17 -3.66
C LEU A 20 19.00 3.28 -3.25
N ALA A 21 19.53 4.46 -2.88
CA ALA A 21 18.71 5.63 -2.55
C ALA A 21 17.88 6.10 -3.75
N ALA A 22 18.48 6.14 -4.94
CA ALA A 22 17.76 6.49 -6.17
C ALA A 22 16.67 5.47 -6.49
N GLY A 23 16.94 4.17 -6.27
CA GLY A 23 15.94 3.12 -6.41
C GLY A 23 14.73 3.34 -5.50
N PHE A 24 14.95 3.71 -4.25
CA PHE A 24 13.88 4.04 -3.32
C PHE A 24 13.05 5.23 -3.79
N LEU A 25 13.69 6.26 -4.34
CA LEU A 25 12.99 7.45 -4.83
C LEU A 25 12.15 7.18 -6.07
N PHE A 26 12.63 6.35 -7.00
CA PHE A 26 11.95 6.08 -8.27
C PHE A 26 10.97 4.92 -8.22
N TYR A 27 11.34 3.84 -7.54
CA TYR A 27 10.52 2.62 -7.47
C TYR A 27 9.67 2.55 -6.22
N GLY A 28 10.01 3.34 -5.20
CA GLY A 28 9.29 3.35 -3.94
C GLY A 28 9.55 2.10 -3.12
N ARG A 29 8.69 1.88 -2.15
CA ARG A 29 8.74 0.73 -1.26
C ARG A 29 7.37 0.06 -1.16
N LYS A 30 7.37 -1.20 -0.78
CA LYS A 30 6.15 -1.97 -0.51
C LYS A 30 5.91 -2.01 1.00
N PRO A 31 5.02 -1.16 1.54
CA PRO A 31 4.84 -1.07 3.00
C PRO A 31 4.24 -2.34 3.61
N PHE A 32 3.55 -3.14 2.82
CA PHE A 32 2.90 -4.37 3.27
C PHE A 32 3.53 -5.63 2.67
N GLN A 33 4.78 -5.52 2.22
CA GLN A 33 5.47 -6.66 1.64
C GLN A 33 5.56 -7.82 2.64
N GLY A 34 5.19 -9.01 2.20
CA GLY A 34 5.21 -10.19 3.04
C GLY A 34 3.99 -10.38 3.93
N LEU A 35 2.99 -9.51 3.82
CA LEU A 35 1.74 -9.65 4.56
C LEU A 35 1.03 -10.94 4.14
N GLU A 36 0.63 -11.73 5.14
CA GLU A 36 -0.09 -12.98 4.92
C GLU A 36 -1.50 -12.90 5.53
N ALA A 37 -2.40 -13.73 5.03
CA ALA A 37 -3.76 -13.84 5.58
C ALA A 37 -3.75 -14.12 7.08
N ALA A 38 -2.81 -14.95 7.55
CA ALA A 38 -2.67 -15.30 8.95
C ALA A 38 -2.32 -14.12 9.85
N ASP A 39 -1.78 -13.04 9.29
CA ASP A 39 -1.45 -11.81 10.04
C ASP A 39 -2.68 -10.95 10.32
N ILE A 40 -3.78 -11.19 9.61
CA ILE A 40 -5.00 -10.40 9.71
C ILE A 40 -6.03 -11.12 10.57
N ALA A 41 -6.44 -10.47 11.65
CA ALA A 41 -7.50 -11.00 12.53
C ALA A 41 -8.89 -10.66 12.00
N VAL A 42 -9.09 -9.39 11.61
CA VAL A 42 -10.37 -8.88 11.10
C VAL A 42 -10.07 -7.82 10.04
N ALA A 43 -10.89 -7.77 9.01
CA ALA A 43 -10.79 -6.69 8.02
C ALA A 43 -12.16 -6.32 7.50
N SER A 44 -12.32 -5.04 7.19
CA SER A 44 -13.52 -4.50 6.55
C SER A 44 -13.13 -3.52 5.46
N VAL A 45 -14.05 -3.26 4.55
CA VAL A 45 -13.87 -2.27 3.49
C VAL A 45 -15.09 -1.35 3.45
N THR A 46 -14.83 -0.05 3.36
CA THR A 46 -15.86 0.97 3.17
C THR A 46 -15.64 1.64 1.82
N LEU A 47 -16.68 1.67 1.01
CA LEU A 47 -16.67 2.36 -0.27
C LEU A 47 -17.48 3.64 -0.17
N ILE A 48 -16.92 4.76 -0.57
CA ILE A 48 -17.55 6.08 -0.53
C ILE A 48 -17.31 6.83 -1.84
N PRO A 49 -18.31 7.10 -2.69
CA PRO A 49 -19.67 6.55 -2.67
C PRO A 49 -19.69 5.07 -3.02
N PRO A 50 -20.72 4.31 -2.66
CA PRO A 50 -22.04 4.73 -2.14
C PRO A 50 -22.18 4.83 -0.61
N ASP A 51 -21.13 4.67 0.15
CA ASP A 51 -21.11 4.61 1.62
C ASP A 51 -21.67 3.28 2.14
N VAL A 52 -20.95 2.24 1.79
CA VAL A 52 -21.25 0.86 2.20
C VAL A 52 -20.00 0.26 2.85
N THR A 53 -20.20 -0.39 4.00
CA THR A 53 -19.13 -1.12 4.69
C THR A 53 -19.42 -2.62 4.64
N LEU A 54 -18.44 -3.39 4.22
CA LEU A 54 -18.51 -4.84 4.12
C LEU A 54 -17.42 -5.47 4.97
N GLU A 55 -17.78 -6.50 5.74
CA GLU A 55 -16.78 -7.29 6.46
C GLU A 55 -16.23 -8.38 5.54
N LEU A 56 -14.94 -8.62 5.64
CA LEU A 56 -14.24 -9.61 4.82
C LEU A 56 -14.20 -10.95 5.53
N ASN A 57 -14.44 -12.03 4.78
CA ASN A 57 -14.23 -13.39 5.27
C ASN A 57 -12.77 -13.81 5.11
N GLU A 58 -12.42 -15.02 5.55
CA GLU A 58 -11.03 -15.51 5.51
C GLU A 58 -10.44 -15.53 4.11
N ALA A 59 -11.20 -15.99 3.12
CA ALA A 59 -10.73 -16.02 1.73
C ALA A 59 -10.48 -14.61 1.20
N GLU A 60 -11.37 -13.68 1.53
CA GLU A 60 -11.25 -12.27 1.12
C GLU A 60 -10.08 -11.59 1.83
N MET A 61 -9.83 -11.90 3.08
CA MET A 61 -8.65 -11.41 3.81
C MET A 61 -7.36 -11.91 3.17
N GLY A 62 -7.36 -13.14 2.69
CA GLY A 62 -6.22 -13.69 1.95
C GLY A 62 -5.96 -12.92 0.65
N THR A 63 -7.01 -12.62 -0.10
CA THR A 63 -6.90 -11.81 -1.32
C THR A 63 -6.42 -10.39 -0.98
N LEU A 64 -6.96 -9.79 0.06
CA LEU A 64 -6.54 -8.45 0.51
C LEU A 64 -5.04 -8.43 0.87
N ALA A 65 -4.56 -9.45 1.59
CA ALA A 65 -3.15 -9.54 1.96
C ALA A 65 -2.25 -9.59 0.73
N GLU A 66 -2.63 -10.35 -0.29
CA GLU A 66 -1.88 -10.42 -1.54
C GLU A 66 -1.87 -9.07 -2.26
N LEU A 67 -3.02 -8.43 -2.36
CA LEU A 67 -3.14 -7.13 -3.04
C LEU A 67 -2.37 -6.04 -2.31
N LEU A 68 -2.49 -5.97 -0.98
CA LEU A 68 -1.73 -4.99 -0.19
C LEU A 68 -0.22 -5.24 -0.30
N GLY A 69 0.19 -6.49 -0.36
CA GLY A 69 1.60 -6.85 -0.52
C GLY A 69 2.24 -6.32 -1.80
N GLU A 70 1.44 -6.04 -2.83
CA GLU A 70 1.92 -5.54 -4.10
C GLU A 70 1.93 -4.01 -4.20
N VAL A 71 1.30 -3.31 -3.26
CA VAL A 71 1.21 -1.85 -3.29
C VAL A 71 2.59 -1.24 -3.11
N ARG A 72 2.91 -0.22 -3.92
CA ARG A 72 4.14 0.56 -3.83
C ARG A 72 3.82 2.01 -3.55
N ILE A 73 4.48 2.58 -2.55
CA ILE A 73 4.39 4.01 -2.25
C ILE A 73 5.74 4.66 -2.54
N THR A 74 5.72 5.89 -3.04
CA THR A 74 6.96 6.58 -3.41
C THR A 74 7.29 7.72 -2.46
N ARG A 75 6.42 8.72 -2.35
CA ARG A 75 6.66 9.89 -1.51
C ARG A 75 5.39 10.31 -0.81
N PRO A 76 5.47 10.93 0.37
CA PRO A 76 4.30 11.55 0.99
C PRO A 76 3.74 12.65 0.09
N ASP A 77 2.42 12.69 -0.04
CA ASP A 77 1.72 13.69 -0.83
C ASP A 77 0.30 13.83 -0.30
N GLN A 78 -0.02 14.98 0.28
CA GLN A 78 -1.34 15.25 0.86
C GLN A 78 -2.29 15.93 -0.12
N SER A 79 -1.91 16.09 -1.38
CA SER A 79 -2.78 16.72 -2.38
C SER A 79 -3.98 15.86 -2.76
N TRP A 80 -4.07 14.63 -2.25
CA TRP A 80 -5.24 13.80 -2.41
C TRP A 80 -6.54 14.49 -1.94
N THR A 81 -6.43 15.41 -0.99
CA THR A 81 -7.58 16.17 -0.48
C THR A 81 -8.20 17.09 -1.52
N GLU A 82 -7.47 17.38 -2.60
CA GLU A 82 -7.92 18.24 -3.70
C GLU A 82 -8.63 17.48 -4.82
N TYR A 83 -8.67 16.16 -4.74
CA TYR A 83 -9.25 15.31 -5.77
C TYR A 83 -10.64 14.84 -5.38
N ALA A 84 -11.46 14.54 -6.38
CA ALA A 84 -12.77 13.93 -6.20
C ALA A 84 -12.77 12.54 -6.85
N GLY A 85 -13.57 11.64 -6.29
CA GLY A 85 -13.67 10.27 -6.78
C GLY A 85 -14.11 9.32 -5.70
N GLN A 86 -14.10 8.02 -6.01
CA GLN A 86 -14.46 6.99 -5.05
C GLN A 86 -13.27 6.66 -4.14
N ALA A 87 -13.49 6.71 -2.83
CA ALA A 87 -12.53 6.26 -1.84
C ALA A 87 -12.89 4.83 -1.44
N VAL A 88 -11.88 3.97 -1.37
CA VAL A 88 -12.01 2.59 -0.90
C VAL A 88 -11.12 2.44 0.33
N GLN A 89 -11.74 2.37 1.49
CA GLN A 89 -11.02 2.34 2.77
C GLN A 89 -11.06 0.96 3.39
N PHE A 90 -9.89 0.36 3.55
CA PHE A 90 -9.75 -0.90 4.27
C PHE A 90 -9.33 -0.62 5.71
N THR A 91 -10.04 -1.24 6.65
CA THR A 91 -9.66 -1.22 8.07
C THR A 91 -9.20 -2.62 8.42
N VAL A 92 -7.93 -2.74 8.76
CA VAL A 92 -7.29 -4.03 9.00
C VAL A 92 -6.84 -4.11 10.44
N THR A 93 -7.34 -5.12 11.17
CA THR A 93 -6.88 -5.43 12.52
C THR A 93 -5.95 -6.64 12.42
N PHE A 94 -4.70 -6.45 12.82
CA PHE A 94 -3.72 -7.52 12.81
C PHE A 94 -3.81 -8.40 14.05
N THR A 95 -3.23 -9.59 13.99
CA THR A 95 -3.27 -10.55 15.10
C THR A 95 -2.53 -10.04 16.34
N ASP A 96 -1.63 -9.07 16.20
CA ASP A 96 -0.96 -8.42 17.33
C ASP A 96 -1.80 -7.33 18.00
N GLY A 97 -3.01 -7.07 17.50
CA GLY A 97 -3.93 -6.08 18.03
C GLY A 97 -3.82 -4.69 17.40
N THR A 98 -2.83 -4.44 16.55
CA THR A 98 -2.72 -3.15 15.87
C THR A 98 -3.77 -3.02 14.77
N VAL A 99 -4.21 -1.78 14.53
CA VAL A 99 -5.20 -1.45 13.51
C VAL A 99 -4.59 -0.46 12.53
N THR A 100 -4.75 -0.73 11.24
CA THR A 100 -4.28 0.15 10.17
C THR A 100 -5.43 0.45 9.22
N GLU A 101 -5.60 1.72 8.89
CA GLU A 101 -6.52 2.16 7.86
C GLU A 101 -5.75 2.43 6.58
N VAL A 102 -6.18 1.81 5.49
CA VAL A 102 -5.55 1.97 4.16
C VAL A 102 -6.66 2.40 3.21
N THR A 103 -6.56 3.64 2.72
CA THR A 103 -7.53 4.17 1.76
C THR A 103 -6.90 4.22 0.38
N ASP A 104 -7.50 3.50 -0.55
CA ASP A 104 -7.15 3.56 -1.96
C ASP A 104 -7.95 4.68 -2.60
N TYR A 105 -7.22 5.70 -3.03
CA TYR A 105 -7.77 6.89 -3.70
C TYR A 105 -6.83 7.22 -4.87
N ASN A 106 -6.83 6.31 -5.83
CA ASN A 106 -5.86 6.32 -6.92
C ASN A 106 -5.77 7.68 -7.63
N PRO A 107 -4.57 8.28 -7.79
CA PRO A 107 -3.24 7.65 -7.67
C PRO A 107 -2.58 7.76 -6.28
N PHE A 108 -3.37 7.86 -5.23
CA PHE A 108 -2.87 7.99 -3.85
C PHE A 108 -3.23 6.77 -3.03
N LEU A 109 -2.38 6.46 -2.06
CA LEU A 109 -2.68 5.52 -0.99
C LEU A 109 -2.51 6.27 0.33
N ILE A 110 -3.57 6.30 1.14
CA ILE A 110 -3.56 6.97 2.44
C ILE A 110 -3.45 5.88 3.51
N ILE A 111 -2.37 5.91 4.29
CA ILE A 111 -2.12 4.95 5.37
C ILE A 111 -2.17 5.72 6.67
N ASP A 112 -3.15 5.40 7.52
CA ASP A 112 -3.35 6.05 8.82
C ASP A 112 -3.32 7.57 8.73
N GLY A 113 -3.98 8.12 7.72
CA GLY A 113 -4.12 9.55 7.52
C GLY A 113 -3.01 10.22 6.72
N THR A 114 -1.94 9.53 6.42
CA THR A 114 -0.85 10.09 5.60
C THR A 114 -0.99 9.60 4.15
N GLY A 115 -1.10 10.54 3.22
CA GLY A 115 -1.19 10.22 1.80
C GLY A 115 0.18 10.03 1.17
N TYR A 116 0.25 9.10 0.24
CA TYR A 116 1.45 8.79 -0.53
C TYR A 116 1.10 8.64 -2.00
N ARG A 117 2.03 9.02 -2.86
CA ARG A 117 1.97 8.67 -4.26
C ARG A 117 2.26 7.18 -4.42
N THR A 118 1.62 6.54 -5.39
CA THR A 118 1.65 5.09 -5.54
C THR A 118 1.69 4.68 -7.01
N ALA A 119 2.13 3.45 -7.26
CA ALA A 119 2.00 2.83 -8.57
C ALA A 119 0.51 2.57 -8.86
N TYR A 120 0.10 2.82 -10.09
CA TYR A 120 -1.31 2.78 -10.49
C TYR A 120 -1.94 1.39 -10.35
N GLU A 121 -1.31 0.37 -10.96
CA GLU A 121 -1.92 -0.95 -11.09
C GLU A 121 -2.26 -1.64 -9.77
N PRO A 122 -1.38 -1.68 -8.76
CA PRO A 122 -1.74 -2.31 -7.49
C PRO A 122 -2.91 -1.62 -6.79
N CYS A 123 -3.00 -0.31 -6.87
CA CYS A 123 -4.13 0.43 -6.29
C CYS A 123 -5.41 0.21 -7.09
N GLU A 124 -5.32 0.12 -8.40
CA GLU A 124 -6.46 -0.22 -9.25
C GLU A 124 -6.99 -1.63 -8.92
N ALA A 125 -6.10 -2.58 -8.62
CA ALA A 125 -6.50 -3.92 -8.21
C ALA A 125 -7.27 -3.91 -6.89
N LEU A 126 -6.87 -3.08 -5.93
CA LEU A 126 -7.62 -2.90 -4.67
C LEU A 126 -9.02 -2.32 -4.94
N ASN A 127 -9.10 -1.35 -5.82
CA ASN A 127 -10.38 -0.73 -6.18
C ASN A 127 -11.32 -1.77 -6.83
N ARG A 128 -10.80 -2.54 -7.77
CA ARG A 128 -11.59 -3.61 -8.43
C ARG A 128 -12.08 -4.64 -7.43
N PHE A 129 -11.21 -5.08 -6.52
CA PHE A 129 -11.55 -6.04 -5.49
C PHE A 129 -12.72 -5.55 -4.64
N ALA A 130 -12.66 -4.33 -4.15
CA ALA A 130 -13.71 -3.74 -3.32
C ALA A 130 -15.03 -3.61 -4.09
N ASN A 131 -14.98 -3.14 -5.33
CA ASN A 131 -16.17 -2.98 -6.15
C ASN A 131 -16.81 -4.31 -6.55
N GLU A 132 -16.01 -5.36 -6.73
CA GLU A 132 -16.52 -6.71 -6.96
C GLU A 132 -17.27 -7.24 -5.72
N LEU A 133 -16.72 -7.02 -4.53
CA LEU A 133 -17.39 -7.37 -3.28
C LEU A 133 -18.72 -6.63 -3.14
N LEU A 134 -18.73 -5.36 -3.49
CA LEU A 134 -19.94 -4.53 -3.46
C LEU A 134 -21.00 -5.11 -4.39
N ARG A 135 -20.64 -5.48 -5.61
CA ARG A 135 -21.58 -6.08 -6.57
C ARG A 135 -22.11 -7.43 -6.11
N GLU A 136 -21.27 -8.24 -5.49
CA GLU A 136 -21.66 -9.59 -5.04
C GLU A 136 -22.56 -9.56 -3.81
N ARG A 137 -22.34 -8.62 -2.90
CA ARG A 137 -23.00 -8.64 -1.58
C ARG A 137 -23.77 -7.38 -1.25
N GLY A 138 -23.30 -6.23 -1.67
CA GLY A 138 -23.85 -4.94 -1.26
C GLY A 138 -24.67 -4.23 -2.32
N GLY A 139 -24.55 -4.63 -3.57
CA GLY A 139 -25.16 -3.95 -4.70
C GLY A 139 -26.51 -4.52 -5.16
N SER A 140 -27.00 -5.56 -4.51
CA SER A 140 -28.25 -6.20 -4.88
C SER A 140 -29.47 -5.49 -4.34
#